data_7858ae6607c92162c28e118afa26e6b9
#
_entry.id   7858ae6607c92162c28e118afa26e6b9
#
_cell.length_a   1.000
_cell.length_b   1.000
_cell.length_c   1.000
_cell.angle_alpha   90.00
_cell.angle_beta   90.00
_cell.angle_gamma   90.00
#
_symmetry.space_group_name_H-M   'P 1'
#
loop_
_entity.id
_entity.type
_entity.pdbx_description
1 polymer ?
#
loop_
_entity_poly.entity_id
_entity_poly.type
_entity_poly.pdbx_seq_one_letter_code
_entity_poly.pdbx_strand_id
1 'polypeptide(L)'
;MASTVDADMRMCGRKARVTVSLRDDSDLDVRIESDCDVVMEYAGRLTRITADDVVGFEHSRINKDEVRGRLTPTCLVPSAVYSAAFLELGMTSESLARREKGNSVEFVFPERRYLNTDSAFSES
;
A
#
# COMPACT_ATOMS: atom_id res chain seq x y z
N MET A 1 0.43 11.95 -15.54
CA MET A 1 0.47 10.50 -15.41
C MET A 1 0.16 10.11 -13.99
N ALA A 2 -0.42 8.94 -13.77
CA ALA A 2 -0.83 8.52 -12.44
C ALA A 2 -0.69 7.01 -12.30
N SER A 3 -0.36 6.55 -11.10
CA SER A 3 -0.24 5.14 -10.78
C SER A 3 -1.33 4.77 -9.77
N THR A 4 -2.01 3.67 -10.02
CA THR A 4 -3.16 3.24 -9.22
C THR A 4 -2.92 1.85 -8.65
N VAL A 5 -3.24 1.68 -7.36
CA VAL A 5 -3.13 0.41 -6.65
C VAL A 5 -4.44 0.15 -5.92
N ASP A 6 -4.93 -1.07 -6.02
CA ASP A 6 -6.11 -1.51 -5.27
C ASP A 6 -5.67 -2.35 -4.08
N ALA A 7 -6.22 -2.06 -2.92
CA ALA A 7 -6.02 -2.84 -1.70
C ALA A 7 -7.31 -3.60 -1.40
N ASP A 8 -7.21 -4.93 -1.34
CA ASP A 8 -8.33 -5.80 -1.02
C ASP A 8 -8.11 -6.35 0.39
N MET A 9 -8.83 -5.79 1.35
CA MET A 9 -8.65 -6.11 2.76
C MET A 9 -9.76 -7.08 3.19
N ARG A 10 -9.57 -8.34 2.85
CA ARG A 10 -10.58 -9.37 3.05
C ARG A 10 -10.95 -9.59 4.51
N MET A 11 -10.01 -9.35 5.44
CA MET A 11 -10.28 -9.56 6.86
C MET A 11 -11.35 -8.61 7.39
N CYS A 12 -11.37 -7.37 6.92
CA CYS A 12 -12.40 -6.43 7.33
C CYS A 12 -13.49 -6.24 6.28
N GLY A 13 -13.36 -6.90 5.12
CA GLY A 13 -14.35 -6.81 4.05
C GLY A 13 -14.36 -5.50 3.31
N ARG A 14 -13.30 -4.70 3.41
CA ARG A 14 -13.25 -3.38 2.78
C ARG A 14 -12.23 -3.37 1.66
N LYS A 15 -12.39 -2.42 0.76
CA LYS A 15 -11.47 -2.20 -0.35
C LYS A 15 -11.09 -0.74 -0.42
N ALA A 16 -9.94 -0.46 -1.03
CA ALA A 16 -9.51 0.91 -1.25
C ALA A 16 -8.77 0.98 -2.59
N ARG A 17 -8.91 2.11 -3.25
CA ARG A 17 -8.15 2.42 -4.46
C ARG A 17 -7.30 3.64 -4.19
N VAL A 18 -6.00 3.52 -4.41
CA VAL A 18 -5.04 4.60 -4.20
C VAL A 18 -4.47 5.01 -5.54
N THR A 19 -4.54 6.29 -5.84
CA THR A 19 -3.94 6.85 -7.05
C THR A 19 -2.95 7.93 -6.64
N VAL A 20 -1.71 7.81 -7.13
CA VAL A 20 -0.65 8.77 -6.86
C VAL A 20 -0.21 9.39 -8.17
N SER A 21 -0.14 10.71 -8.20
CA SER A 21 0.22 11.46 -9.40
C SER A 21 1.39 12.39 -9.10
N LEU A 22 2.43 12.33 -9.92
CA LEU A 22 3.58 13.23 -9.80
C LEU A 22 3.17 14.64 -10.26
N ARG A 23 3.48 15.61 -9.42
CA ARG A 23 3.20 17.03 -9.69
C ARG A 23 4.39 17.69 -10.39
N ASP A 24 4.15 18.85 -10.94
CA ASP A 24 5.21 19.63 -11.60
C ASP A 24 6.30 20.10 -10.62
N ASP A 25 5.93 20.24 -9.33
CA ASP A 25 6.87 20.66 -8.30
C ASP A 25 7.63 19.50 -7.66
N SER A 26 7.51 18.30 -8.21
CA SER A 26 8.15 17.06 -7.75
C SER A 26 7.51 16.43 -6.52
N ASP A 27 6.48 17.04 -5.94
CA ASP A 27 5.65 16.36 -4.94
C ASP A 27 4.64 15.46 -5.63
N LEU A 28 3.91 14.69 -4.84
CA LEU A 28 2.92 13.75 -5.36
C LEU A 28 1.56 14.02 -4.73
N ASP A 29 0.53 14.02 -5.56
CA ASP A 29 -0.84 14.05 -5.08
C ASP A 29 -1.28 12.63 -4.76
N VAL A 30 -2.01 12.48 -3.67
CA VAL A 30 -2.53 11.18 -3.23
C VAL A 30 -4.05 11.26 -3.21
N ARG A 31 -4.70 10.31 -3.87
CA ARG A 31 -6.14 10.19 -3.87
C ARG A 31 -6.51 8.79 -3.43
N ILE A 32 -7.33 8.68 -2.41
CA ILE A 32 -7.75 7.40 -1.85
C ILE A 32 -9.27 7.35 -1.85
N GLU A 33 -9.81 6.26 -2.39
CA GLU A 33 -11.24 6.01 -2.44
C GLU A 33 -11.51 4.68 -1.74
N SER A 34 -12.47 4.64 -0.82
CA SER A 34 -12.78 3.44 -0.06
C SER A 34 -14.20 3.51 0.48
N ASP A 35 -14.77 2.35 0.81
CA ASP A 35 -16.03 2.26 1.53
C ASP A 35 -15.83 2.23 3.04
N CYS A 36 -14.61 2.41 3.52
CA CYS A 36 -14.28 2.42 4.94
C CYS A 36 -14.13 3.86 5.44
N ASP A 37 -14.93 4.24 6.44
CA ASP A 37 -14.90 5.60 6.98
C ASP A 37 -13.54 5.95 7.58
N VAL A 38 -12.89 5.00 8.24
CA VAL A 38 -11.58 5.23 8.85
C VAL A 38 -10.53 5.48 7.77
N VAL A 39 -10.60 4.73 6.66
CA VAL A 39 -9.72 4.96 5.52
C VAL A 39 -9.98 6.34 4.91
N MET A 40 -11.23 6.76 4.83
CA MET A 40 -11.54 8.08 4.27
C MET A 40 -11.08 9.22 5.18
N GLU A 41 -11.01 9.00 6.49
CA GLU A 41 -10.39 9.97 7.40
C GLU A 41 -8.89 10.10 7.10
N TYR A 42 -8.21 8.97 6.93
CA TYR A 42 -6.81 8.95 6.53
C TYR A 42 -6.62 9.66 5.19
N ALA A 43 -7.50 9.39 4.24
CA ALA A 43 -7.46 10.02 2.91
C ALA A 43 -7.53 11.53 3.01
N GLY A 44 -8.34 12.05 3.92
CA GLY A 44 -8.46 13.49 4.12
C GLY A 44 -7.21 14.13 4.71
N ARG A 45 -6.41 13.34 5.43
CA ARG A 45 -5.18 13.83 6.04
C ARG A 45 -3.94 13.61 5.17
N LEU A 46 -4.04 12.78 4.13
CA LEU A 46 -2.90 12.44 3.27
C LEU A 46 -3.23 12.71 1.81
N THR A 47 -3.30 13.99 1.45
CA THR A 47 -3.62 14.39 0.07
C THR A 47 -2.38 14.72 -0.75
N ARG A 48 -1.23 14.88 -0.10
CA ARG A 48 0.01 15.26 -0.77
C ARG A 48 1.19 14.74 0.02
N ILE A 49 2.16 14.19 -0.68
CA ILE A 49 3.40 13.68 -0.08
C ILE A 49 4.60 14.16 -0.90
N THR A 50 5.77 14.08 -0.28
CA THR A 50 7.02 14.40 -0.95
C THR A 50 7.78 13.11 -1.30
N ALA A 51 8.80 13.21 -2.14
CA ALA A 51 9.65 12.06 -2.45
C ALA A 51 10.32 11.52 -1.17
N ASP A 52 10.65 12.38 -0.22
CA ASP A 52 11.22 11.94 1.05
C ASP A 52 10.24 11.07 1.84
N ASP A 53 8.95 11.34 1.76
CA ASP A 53 7.93 10.51 2.41
C ASP A 53 7.90 9.09 1.83
N VAL A 54 8.33 8.92 0.60
CA VAL A 54 8.23 7.65 -0.11
C VAL A 54 9.41 6.72 0.18
N VAL A 55 10.59 7.27 0.45
CA VAL A 55 11.83 6.49 0.52
C VAL A 55 12.13 5.92 1.91
N GLY A 56 11.30 6.15 2.90
CA GLY A 56 11.53 5.61 4.23
C GLY A 56 10.26 5.57 5.06
N PHE A 57 10.38 5.08 6.29
CA PHE A 57 9.24 5.00 7.21
C PHE A 57 9.28 6.07 8.30
N GLU A 58 10.45 6.34 8.83
CA GLU A 58 10.57 7.02 10.12
C GLU A 58 9.94 8.41 10.13
N HIS A 59 10.18 9.17 9.08
CA HIS A 59 9.66 10.54 9.00
C HIS A 59 8.59 10.70 7.93
N SER A 60 8.11 9.57 7.39
CA SER A 60 7.12 9.59 6.31
C SER A 60 5.75 9.98 6.83
N ARG A 61 5.10 10.94 6.18
CA ARG A 61 3.73 11.29 6.50
C ARG A 61 2.78 10.13 6.29
N ILE A 62 3.13 9.21 5.39
CA ILE A 62 2.29 8.03 5.10
C ILE A 62 2.06 7.22 6.38
N ASN A 63 3.06 7.16 7.27
CA ASN A 63 3.01 6.34 8.48
C ASN A 63 2.93 7.11 9.79
N LYS A 64 2.89 8.44 9.76
CA LYS A 64 2.83 9.19 11.01
C LYS A 64 1.56 8.90 11.79
N ASP A 65 1.69 8.79 13.10
CA ASP A 65 0.57 8.45 13.97
C ASP A 65 -0.60 9.41 13.79
N GLU A 66 -0.34 10.71 13.76
CA GLU A 66 -1.39 11.71 13.60
C GLU A 66 -2.06 11.66 12.23
N VAL A 67 -1.38 11.12 11.21
CA VAL A 67 -1.96 10.94 9.89
C VAL A 67 -2.75 9.64 9.82
N ARG A 68 -2.18 8.55 10.36
CA ARG A 68 -2.86 7.25 10.37
C ARG A 68 -4.14 7.28 11.20
N GLY A 69 -4.12 8.01 12.32
CA GLY A 69 -5.29 8.12 13.17
C GLY A 69 -5.77 6.76 13.66
N ARG A 70 -6.99 6.39 13.28
CA ARG A 70 -7.63 5.16 13.75
C ARG A 70 -7.34 3.93 12.90
N LEU A 71 -6.51 4.03 11.87
CA LEU A 71 -6.17 2.86 11.05
C LEU A 71 -5.50 1.80 11.93
N THR A 72 -5.92 0.55 11.77
CA THR A 72 -5.24 -0.54 12.45
C THR A 72 -3.86 -0.78 11.84
N PRO A 73 -2.93 -1.34 12.62
CA PRO A 73 -1.60 -1.65 12.06
C PRO A 73 -1.65 -2.60 10.86
N THR A 74 -2.69 -3.42 10.76
CA THR A 74 -2.84 -4.40 9.69
C THR A 74 -3.49 -3.83 8.44
N CYS A 75 -3.95 -2.59 8.46
CA CYS A 75 -4.57 -1.97 7.29
C CYS A 75 -3.56 -1.82 6.17
N LEU A 76 -3.93 -2.26 4.96
CA LEU A 76 -3.02 -2.26 3.81
C LEU A 76 -2.97 -0.92 3.08
N VAL A 77 -3.80 0.05 3.45
CA VAL A 77 -3.88 1.31 2.70
C VAL A 77 -2.56 2.08 2.71
N PRO A 78 -1.86 2.24 3.84
CA PRO A 78 -0.55 2.90 3.79
C PRO A 78 0.45 2.19 2.89
N SER A 79 0.47 0.86 2.90
CA SER A 79 1.33 0.10 1.98
C SER A 79 0.94 0.34 0.53
N ALA A 80 -0.34 0.47 0.25
CA ALA A 80 -0.81 0.76 -1.11
C ALA A 80 -0.34 2.14 -1.56
N VAL A 81 -0.30 3.12 -0.66
CA VAL A 81 0.22 4.45 -0.98
C VAL A 81 1.70 4.35 -1.36
N TYR A 82 2.50 3.62 -0.58
CA TYR A 82 3.90 3.40 -0.93
C TYR A 82 4.04 2.73 -2.28
N SER A 83 3.27 1.68 -2.53
CA SER A 83 3.37 0.93 -3.78
C SER A 83 3.03 1.79 -4.99
N ALA A 84 1.97 2.58 -4.90
CA ALA A 84 1.58 3.47 -5.99
C ALA A 84 2.64 4.55 -6.22
N ALA A 85 3.18 5.10 -5.13
CA ALA A 85 4.22 6.14 -5.23
C ALA A 85 5.51 5.57 -5.82
N PHE A 86 5.90 4.35 -5.45
CA PHE A 86 7.07 3.70 -6.02
C PHE A 86 6.93 3.53 -7.53
N LEU A 87 5.75 3.12 -7.97
CA LEU A 87 5.51 2.97 -9.41
C LEU A 87 5.53 4.32 -10.11
N GLU A 88 4.89 5.32 -9.52
CA GLU A 88 4.82 6.66 -10.12
C GLU A 88 6.20 7.30 -10.25
N LEU A 89 7.09 7.07 -9.28
CA LEU A 89 8.44 7.62 -9.29
C LEU A 89 9.43 6.75 -10.10
N GLY A 90 8.96 5.65 -10.67
CA GLY A 90 9.84 4.77 -11.45
C GLY A 90 10.75 3.92 -10.59
N MET A 91 10.51 3.79 -9.30
CA MET A 91 11.32 2.97 -8.40
C MET A 91 10.90 1.51 -8.47
N THR A 92 9.71 1.23 -8.95
CA THR A 92 9.24 -0.12 -9.28
C THR A 92 9.12 -0.21 -10.79
N SER A 93 9.67 -1.29 -11.37
CA SER A 93 9.56 -1.52 -12.80
C SER A 93 8.10 -1.74 -13.20
N GLU A 94 7.64 -1.05 -14.22
CA GLU A 94 6.28 -1.20 -14.71
C GLU A 94 6.04 -2.62 -15.24
N SER A 95 7.02 -3.18 -15.94
CA SER A 95 6.87 -4.55 -16.46
C SER A 95 6.76 -5.58 -15.35
N LEU A 96 7.51 -5.39 -14.26
CA LEU A 96 7.41 -6.27 -13.10
C LEU A 96 6.05 -6.13 -12.45
N ALA A 97 5.58 -4.89 -12.26
CA ALA A 97 4.27 -4.64 -11.65
C ALA A 97 3.14 -5.24 -12.48
N ARG A 98 3.23 -5.15 -13.81
CA ARG A 98 2.23 -5.74 -14.71
C ARG A 98 2.22 -7.27 -14.61
N ARG A 99 3.40 -7.88 -14.49
CA ARG A 99 3.53 -9.34 -14.44
C ARG A 99 3.08 -9.91 -13.12
N GLU A 100 3.55 -9.33 -12.02
CA GLU A 100 3.30 -9.88 -10.68
C GLU A 100 2.02 -9.38 -10.05
N LYS A 101 1.51 -8.24 -10.45
CA LYS A 101 0.27 -7.62 -9.97
C LYS A 101 0.35 -7.05 -8.56
N GLY A 102 1.15 -7.61 -7.69
CA GLY A 102 1.28 -7.15 -6.31
C GLY A 102 1.84 -8.22 -5.40
N ASN A 103 1.78 -7.94 -4.13
CA ASN A 103 2.21 -8.85 -3.06
C ASN A 103 0.99 -9.28 -2.25
N SER A 104 1.09 -10.41 -1.58
CA SER A 104 0.03 -10.85 -0.68
C SER A 104 0.62 -11.30 0.65
N VAL A 105 -0.18 -11.18 1.71
CA VAL A 105 0.15 -11.64 3.05
C VAL A 105 -1.02 -12.48 3.52
N GLU A 106 -0.79 -13.76 3.77
CA GLU A 106 -1.86 -14.70 4.09
C GLU A 106 -1.53 -15.48 5.34
N PHE A 107 -2.57 -15.82 6.10
CA PHE A 107 -2.42 -16.65 7.29
C PHE A 107 -2.17 -18.10 6.89
N VAL A 108 -1.31 -18.76 7.66
CA VAL A 108 -1.02 -20.16 7.45
C VAL A 108 -1.35 -20.91 8.74
N PHE A 109 -2.12 -21.99 8.62
CA PHE A 109 -2.56 -22.76 9.78
C PHE A 109 -1.90 -24.15 9.80
N PRO A 110 -1.67 -24.72 10.99
CA PRO A 110 -0.90 -25.96 11.13
C PRO A 110 -1.35 -27.10 10.25
N GLU A 111 -2.65 -27.33 10.13
CA GLU A 111 -3.20 -28.48 9.38
C GLU A 111 -2.97 -28.38 7.89
N ARG A 112 -2.72 -27.20 7.34
CA ARG A 112 -2.37 -27.02 5.93
C ARG A 112 -0.91 -26.74 5.74
N ARG A 113 -0.32 -26.10 6.73
CA ARG A 113 1.02 -25.59 6.64
C ARG A 113 2.06 -26.64 6.35
N TYR A 114 1.89 -27.81 6.93
CA TYR A 114 2.90 -28.86 6.78
C TYR A 114 3.13 -29.24 5.34
N LEU A 115 2.10 -29.23 4.54
CA LEU A 115 2.26 -29.61 3.14
C LEU A 115 2.83 -28.48 2.32
N ASN A 116 2.36 -27.27 2.56
CA ASN A 116 2.70 -26.15 1.69
C ASN A 116 3.96 -25.41 2.12
N THR A 117 4.14 -25.29 3.44
CA THR A 117 5.26 -24.51 3.96
C THR A 117 6.59 -25.21 3.75
N ASP A 118 6.62 -26.51 3.98
CA ASP A 118 7.85 -27.26 3.78
C ASP A 118 8.34 -27.14 2.36
N SER A 119 7.41 -27.27 1.42
CA SER A 119 7.74 -27.11 0.01
C SER A 119 8.20 -25.70 -0.31
N ALA A 120 7.48 -24.69 0.17
CA ALA A 120 7.78 -23.31 -0.15
C ALA A 120 9.14 -22.88 0.39
N PHE A 121 9.44 -23.24 1.64
CA PHE A 121 10.69 -22.79 2.25
C PHE A 121 11.87 -23.65 1.89
N SER A 122 11.64 -24.91 1.52
CA SER A 122 12.74 -25.75 1.07
C SER A 122 13.27 -25.28 -0.29
N GLU A 123 12.47 -24.56 -1.03
CA GLU A 123 12.86 -24.01 -2.33
C GLU A 123 13.60 -22.68 -2.17
N SER A 124 13.51 -22.08 -1.02
CA SER A 124 14.17 -20.82 -0.80
C SER A 124 15.51 -21.02 -0.15
#